data_4044088aa528e54ef59d975dad4c4397
#
_entry.id   4044088aa528e54ef59d975dad4c4397
#
_cell.length_a   1.000
_cell.length_b   1.000
_cell.length_c   1.000
_cell.angle_alpha   90.00
_cell.angle_beta   90.00
_cell.angle_gamma   90.00
#
_symmetry.space_group_name_H-M   'P 1'
#
loop_
_entity.id
_entity.type
_entity.pdbx_description
1 polymer ?
#
loop_
_entity_poly.entity_id
_entity_poly.type
_entity_poly.pdbx_seq_one_letter_code
_entity_poly.pdbx_strand_id
1 'polypeptide(L)'
;MSIAATLRQIIPSRLKRSRQLWAVLLALAAVSGASAADTERWQRHTALPEPRTEVAAALAGDRIVVAGGFVDNGGNSPRADAYSVPDGRWSRLPDLPQAVDHAAAAGLGGRAYILGGYGSDRRPLRTAFVLEGRSWRELAQLPEARAAAAAAISGGRLYLLGGVDERRGLARVALVLNLRTGTWSRVPGPSPREHLAAAALRGRVYAIGGRSAGIDTNTRAFESYDPRRRRWTKLQRLPSARGGTGAAAVSGRIVSVGGEQPAGTIASVYAYEPSRRTWRRLKDLPSPRHGLGVVASRDRVFTLGGGPQPGLTVSGAVESLRIP
;
A
#
# COMPACT_ATOMS: atom_id res chain seq x y z
N MET A 1 -8.54 95.72 10.03
CA MET A 1 -8.53 95.60 8.59
C MET A 1 -8.19 94.14 8.30
N SER A 2 -9.14 93.42 7.79
CA SER A 2 -9.25 91.96 7.76
C SER A 2 -8.67 91.43 6.47
N ILE A 3 -7.89 90.35 6.57
CA ILE A 3 -7.58 89.48 5.46
C ILE A 3 -8.10 88.10 5.84
N ALA A 4 -9.30 87.83 5.41
CA ALA A 4 -9.91 86.50 5.45
C ALA A 4 -10.70 86.32 4.17
N ALA A 5 -10.10 85.84 3.16
CA ALA A 5 -10.78 85.21 2.02
C ALA A 5 -9.76 84.42 1.16
N THR A 6 -10.15 83.25 0.76
CA THR A 6 -9.62 82.48 -0.29
C THR A 6 -8.68 81.31 0.13
N LEU A 7 -9.33 80.18 0.46
CA LEU A 7 -8.82 78.84 0.18
C LEU A 7 -10.01 77.85 0.20
N ARG A 8 -10.82 77.92 -0.84
CA ARG A 8 -11.65 76.79 -1.29
C ARG A 8 -11.24 76.47 -2.69
N GLN A 9 -11.03 75.16 -2.91
CA GLN A 9 -10.80 74.39 -4.13
C GLN A 9 -9.34 73.98 -4.27
N ILE A 10 -9.20 72.72 -3.96
CA ILE A 10 -8.64 71.62 -4.84
C ILE A 10 -8.52 70.38 -3.95
N ILE A 11 -9.56 69.52 -3.92
CA ILE A 11 -9.45 68.13 -3.48
C ILE A 11 -9.70 67.30 -4.75
N PRO A 12 -8.68 66.62 -5.30
CA PRO A 12 -8.91 65.74 -6.43
C PRO A 12 -9.65 64.49 -5.99
N SER A 13 -10.64 64.12 -6.76
CA SER A 13 -11.51 62.95 -6.69
C SER A 13 -10.75 61.62 -6.95
N ARG A 14 -9.79 61.22 -6.10
CA ARG A 14 -9.05 59.96 -6.21
C ARG A 14 -9.24 58.96 -5.08
N LEU A 15 -10.21 59.13 -4.22
CA LEU A 15 -10.46 58.27 -3.05
C LEU A 15 -11.63 57.28 -3.21
N LYS A 16 -12.23 57.16 -4.41
CA LYS A 16 -13.29 56.17 -4.66
C LYS A 16 -12.85 54.86 -5.27
N ARG A 17 -11.57 54.73 -5.72
CA ARG A 17 -11.05 53.48 -6.31
C ARG A 17 -10.38 52.51 -5.34
N SER A 18 -10.04 52.91 -4.13
CA SER A 18 -9.36 52.06 -3.14
C SER A 18 -10.29 51.12 -2.36
N ARG A 19 -11.59 51.46 -2.23
CA ARG A 19 -12.55 50.60 -1.53
C ARG A 19 -13.01 49.37 -2.35
N GLN A 20 -12.98 49.44 -3.67
CA GLN A 20 -13.32 48.28 -4.52
C GLN A 20 -12.15 47.30 -4.70
N LEU A 21 -10.91 47.77 -4.59
CA LEU A 21 -9.73 46.88 -4.63
C LEU A 21 -9.57 46.03 -3.35
N TRP A 22 -9.96 46.55 -2.19
CA TRP A 22 -9.94 45.79 -0.94
C TRP A 22 -11.06 44.75 -0.85
N ALA A 23 -12.21 44.99 -1.47
CA ALA A 23 -13.30 44.02 -1.54
C ALA A 23 -12.99 42.84 -2.48
N VAL A 24 -12.22 43.05 -3.55
CA VAL A 24 -11.80 41.99 -4.48
C VAL A 24 -10.65 41.15 -3.87
N LEU A 25 -9.74 41.72 -3.10
CA LEU A 25 -8.68 40.99 -2.39
C LEU A 25 -9.21 40.15 -1.22
N LEU A 26 -10.29 40.55 -0.56
CA LEU A 26 -10.96 39.77 0.47
C LEU A 26 -11.80 38.62 -0.10
N ALA A 27 -12.32 38.73 -1.34
CA ALA A 27 -13.07 37.67 -1.99
C ALA A 27 -12.16 36.57 -2.57
N LEU A 28 -10.92 36.89 -2.94
CA LEU A 28 -9.93 35.91 -3.41
C LEU A 28 -9.22 35.15 -2.27
N ALA A 29 -9.24 35.63 -1.04
CA ALA A 29 -8.71 34.95 0.14
C ALA A 29 -9.68 33.89 0.74
N ALA A 30 -10.95 33.91 0.34
CA ALA A 30 -11.97 33.00 0.86
C ALA A 30 -12.10 31.68 0.09
N VAL A 31 -11.36 31.48 -1.01
CA VAL A 31 -11.47 30.26 -1.86
C VAL A 31 -10.34 29.25 -1.62
N SER A 32 -9.34 29.55 -0.79
CA SER A 32 -8.20 28.64 -0.52
C SER A 32 -8.20 28.01 0.87
N GLY A 33 -9.33 27.96 1.54
CA GLY A 33 -9.48 27.35 2.86
C GLY A 33 -10.17 26.00 2.87
N ALA A 34 -10.00 25.16 1.84
CA ALA A 34 -10.29 23.74 2.00
C ALA A 34 -9.26 23.18 2.98
N SER A 35 -9.65 23.06 4.23
CA SER A 35 -8.85 22.53 5.33
C SER A 35 -8.21 21.19 4.92
N ALA A 36 -6.92 21.01 5.18
CA ALA A 36 -6.23 19.73 5.03
C ALA A 36 -6.96 18.59 5.78
N ALA A 37 -7.84 18.89 6.72
CA ALA A 37 -8.69 17.96 7.45
C ALA A 37 -9.82 17.34 6.58
N ASP A 38 -10.22 17.99 5.48
CA ASP A 38 -11.30 17.47 4.62
C ASP A 38 -10.76 16.50 3.56
N THR A 39 -9.44 16.41 3.37
CA THR A 39 -8.78 15.56 2.37
C THR A 39 -8.48 14.14 2.88
N GLU A 40 -8.36 13.91 4.18
CA GLU A 40 -8.03 12.62 4.79
C GLU A 40 -9.30 11.89 5.27
N ARG A 41 -10.23 11.60 4.34
CA ARG A 41 -11.47 10.87 4.66
C ARG A 41 -11.42 9.47 4.07
N TRP A 42 -11.63 8.45 4.93
CA TRP A 42 -11.86 7.10 4.47
C TRP A 42 -13.20 6.98 3.75
N GLN A 43 -13.21 6.27 2.65
CA GLN A 43 -14.40 5.92 1.88
C GLN A 43 -14.56 4.41 1.92
N ARG A 44 -15.77 3.94 2.24
CA ARG A 44 -16.14 2.53 2.10
C ARG A 44 -16.59 2.24 0.68
N HIS A 45 -16.28 1.03 0.22
CA HIS A 45 -16.62 0.53 -1.10
C HIS A 45 -17.40 -0.78 -1.00
N THR A 46 -17.89 -1.26 -2.14
CA THR A 46 -18.54 -2.58 -2.24
C THR A 46 -17.60 -3.64 -1.69
N ALA A 47 -18.09 -4.42 -0.74
CA ALA A 47 -17.31 -5.45 -0.06
C ALA A 47 -16.78 -6.52 -1.04
N LEU A 48 -15.65 -7.14 -0.68
CA LEU A 48 -15.11 -8.32 -1.36
C LEU A 48 -16.17 -9.43 -1.39
N PRO A 49 -16.51 -10.01 -2.56
CA PRO A 49 -17.61 -10.97 -2.69
C PRO A 49 -17.51 -12.20 -1.80
N GLU A 50 -16.30 -12.64 -1.47
CA GLU A 50 -16.02 -13.66 -0.47
C GLU A 50 -15.03 -13.09 0.56
N PRO A 51 -15.44 -12.95 1.83
CA PRO A 51 -14.54 -12.50 2.89
C PRO A 51 -13.32 -13.40 3.02
N ARG A 52 -12.11 -12.81 3.01
CA ARG A 52 -10.83 -13.55 3.09
C ARG A 52 -9.78 -12.73 3.83
N THR A 53 -8.86 -13.43 4.49
CA THR A 53 -7.64 -12.87 5.09
C THR A 53 -6.39 -13.45 4.44
N GLU A 54 -5.22 -12.87 4.70
CA GLU A 54 -3.93 -13.23 4.11
C GLU A 54 -4.00 -13.28 2.58
N VAL A 55 -4.68 -12.29 2.02
CA VAL A 55 -4.93 -12.17 0.59
C VAL A 55 -3.75 -11.54 -0.15
N ALA A 56 -3.52 -12.00 -1.38
CA ALA A 56 -2.64 -11.35 -2.34
C ALA A 56 -3.43 -10.27 -3.12
N ALA A 57 -2.96 -9.01 -3.13
CA ALA A 57 -3.63 -7.93 -3.86
C ALA A 57 -2.66 -7.12 -4.72
N ALA A 58 -3.06 -6.81 -5.96
CA ALA A 58 -2.24 -6.04 -6.90
C ALA A 58 -3.09 -5.17 -7.83
N LEU A 59 -2.57 -3.99 -8.21
CA LEU A 59 -3.18 -3.14 -9.23
C LEU A 59 -2.77 -3.64 -10.63
N ALA A 60 -3.75 -3.95 -11.47
CA ALA A 60 -3.59 -4.34 -12.88
C ALA A 60 -4.40 -3.39 -13.77
N GLY A 61 -3.76 -2.36 -14.30
CA GLY A 61 -4.45 -1.27 -15.01
C GLY A 61 -5.29 -0.43 -14.04
N ASP A 62 -6.59 -0.42 -14.26
CA ASP A 62 -7.59 0.27 -13.43
C ASP A 62 -8.34 -0.69 -12.48
N ARG A 63 -7.93 -1.96 -12.42
CA ARG A 63 -8.54 -2.98 -11.57
C ARG A 63 -7.60 -3.42 -10.46
N ILE A 64 -8.14 -3.60 -9.26
CA ILE A 64 -7.42 -4.24 -8.15
C ILE A 64 -7.81 -5.72 -8.16
N VAL A 65 -6.83 -6.58 -8.41
CA VAL A 65 -6.97 -8.03 -8.33
C VAL A 65 -6.72 -8.48 -6.91
N VAL A 66 -7.63 -9.26 -6.33
CA VAL A 66 -7.50 -9.93 -5.04
C VAL A 66 -7.58 -11.43 -5.26
N ALA A 67 -6.56 -12.15 -4.88
CA ALA A 67 -6.44 -13.58 -5.15
C ALA A 67 -5.94 -14.36 -3.92
N GLY A 68 -6.40 -15.59 -3.77
CA GLY A 68 -6.00 -16.46 -2.66
C GLY A 68 -6.52 -15.98 -1.30
N GLY A 69 -5.85 -16.40 -0.26
CA GLY A 69 -6.15 -16.12 1.14
C GLY A 69 -6.91 -17.24 1.83
N PHE A 70 -7.17 -17.08 3.13
CA PHE A 70 -8.02 -17.95 3.92
C PHE A 70 -9.48 -17.51 3.84
N VAL A 71 -10.38 -18.47 3.79
CA VAL A 71 -11.81 -18.32 4.06
C VAL A 71 -12.12 -18.61 5.55
N ASP A 72 -13.34 -18.37 5.98
CA ASP A 72 -13.77 -18.47 7.40
C ASP A 72 -13.61 -19.88 8.01
N ASN A 73 -13.67 -20.92 7.19
CA ASN A 73 -13.42 -22.30 7.65
C ASN A 73 -11.92 -22.66 7.74
N GLY A 74 -11.01 -21.70 7.50
CA GLY A 74 -9.56 -21.90 7.56
C GLY A 74 -8.97 -22.56 6.33
N GLY A 75 -9.74 -22.80 5.27
CA GLY A 75 -9.25 -23.33 3.99
C GLY A 75 -8.55 -22.28 3.15
N ASN A 76 -7.56 -22.70 2.35
CA ASN A 76 -6.95 -21.87 1.33
C ASN A 76 -7.89 -21.71 0.15
N SER A 77 -8.07 -20.51 -0.35
CA SER A 77 -8.91 -20.21 -1.50
C SER A 77 -8.07 -20.12 -2.80
N PRO A 78 -8.51 -20.72 -3.92
CA PRO A 78 -7.96 -20.41 -5.23
C PRO A 78 -8.62 -19.18 -5.86
N ARG A 79 -9.64 -18.65 -5.22
CA ARG A 79 -10.51 -17.60 -5.77
C ARG A 79 -9.74 -16.33 -6.11
N ALA A 80 -10.07 -15.75 -7.26
CA ALA A 80 -9.62 -14.44 -7.67
C ALA A 80 -10.80 -13.56 -8.11
N ASP A 81 -10.77 -12.31 -7.67
CA ASP A 81 -11.76 -11.28 -7.99
C ASP A 81 -11.05 -10.00 -8.43
N ALA A 82 -11.67 -9.22 -9.31
CA ALA A 82 -11.17 -7.93 -9.74
C ALA A 82 -12.16 -6.82 -9.36
N TYR A 83 -11.69 -5.81 -8.67
CA TYR A 83 -12.43 -4.59 -8.35
C TYR A 83 -12.10 -3.50 -9.38
N SER A 84 -13.08 -3.06 -10.15
CA SER A 84 -12.93 -1.90 -11.04
C SER A 84 -12.93 -0.62 -10.20
N VAL A 85 -11.81 0.09 -10.18
CA VAL A 85 -11.69 1.35 -9.43
C VAL A 85 -12.60 2.44 -9.98
N PRO A 86 -12.76 2.62 -11.31
CA PRO A 86 -13.70 3.58 -11.87
C PRO A 86 -15.17 3.28 -11.56
N ASP A 87 -15.57 2.01 -11.66
CA ASP A 87 -16.98 1.61 -11.60
C ASP A 87 -17.44 1.22 -10.18
N GLY A 88 -16.50 0.95 -9.25
CA GLY A 88 -16.82 0.49 -7.91
C GLY A 88 -17.43 -0.91 -7.85
N ARG A 89 -17.19 -1.77 -8.85
CA ARG A 89 -17.81 -3.08 -9.02
C ARG A 89 -16.80 -4.20 -9.03
N TRP A 90 -17.21 -5.34 -8.48
CA TRP A 90 -16.48 -6.59 -8.55
C TRP A 90 -16.83 -7.40 -9.77
N SER A 91 -15.86 -8.11 -10.30
CA SER A 91 -16.04 -9.16 -11.30
C SER A 91 -15.22 -10.38 -10.92
N ARG A 92 -15.80 -11.58 -11.12
CA ARG A 92 -15.10 -12.84 -10.92
C ARG A 92 -14.04 -13.02 -12.00
N LEU A 93 -12.84 -13.42 -11.59
CA LEU A 93 -11.77 -13.91 -12.46
C LEU A 93 -11.72 -15.45 -12.42
N PRO A 94 -11.08 -16.11 -13.38
CA PRO A 94 -10.70 -17.52 -13.22
C PRO A 94 -9.92 -17.72 -11.92
N ASP A 95 -10.11 -18.86 -11.30
CA ASP A 95 -9.37 -19.25 -10.10
C ASP A 95 -7.87 -19.35 -10.38
N LEU A 96 -7.06 -19.10 -9.36
CA LEU A 96 -5.64 -19.45 -9.39
C LEU A 96 -5.49 -20.95 -9.68
N PRO A 97 -4.48 -21.35 -10.46
CA PRO A 97 -4.20 -22.78 -10.70
C PRO A 97 -3.96 -23.58 -9.42
N GLN A 98 -3.60 -22.90 -8.34
CA GLN A 98 -3.39 -23.49 -7.01
C GLN A 98 -3.96 -22.59 -5.93
N ALA A 99 -4.68 -23.19 -4.96
CA ALA A 99 -5.14 -22.48 -3.76
C ALA A 99 -3.94 -22.11 -2.88
N VAL A 100 -3.88 -20.84 -2.44
CA VAL A 100 -2.77 -20.30 -1.65
C VAL A 100 -3.28 -19.30 -0.62
N ASP A 101 -2.55 -19.19 0.49
CA ASP A 101 -2.63 -18.09 1.44
C ASP A 101 -1.25 -17.45 1.63
N HIS A 102 -1.15 -16.27 2.21
CA HIS A 102 0.10 -15.54 2.44
C HIS A 102 0.99 -15.41 1.19
N ALA A 103 0.40 -15.42 0.01
CA ALA A 103 1.12 -15.17 -1.22
C ALA A 103 1.45 -13.69 -1.37
N ALA A 104 2.62 -13.39 -1.91
CA ALA A 104 2.99 -12.02 -2.25
C ALA A 104 2.39 -11.60 -3.59
N ALA A 105 2.04 -10.32 -3.73
CA ALA A 105 1.51 -9.79 -4.99
C ALA A 105 2.15 -8.45 -5.37
N ALA A 106 2.27 -8.22 -6.68
CA ALA A 106 2.65 -6.92 -7.23
C ALA A 106 2.02 -6.74 -8.62
N GLY A 107 1.77 -5.49 -9.02
CA GLY A 107 1.15 -5.17 -10.31
C GLY A 107 2.02 -4.25 -11.17
N LEU A 108 1.95 -4.46 -12.49
CA LEU A 108 2.61 -3.58 -13.46
C LEU A 108 1.83 -3.62 -14.80
N GLY A 109 1.47 -2.42 -15.27
CA GLY A 109 0.65 -2.31 -16.48
C GLY A 109 -0.67 -3.05 -16.34
N GLY A 110 -1.20 -3.77 -17.18
CA GLY A 110 -2.43 -4.56 -17.03
C GLY A 110 -2.27 -5.92 -16.35
N ARG A 111 -1.13 -6.18 -15.67
CA ARG A 111 -0.76 -7.49 -15.13
C ARG A 111 -0.70 -7.52 -13.62
N ALA A 112 -1.21 -8.59 -13.00
CA ALA A 112 -1.04 -8.91 -11.59
C ALA A 112 -0.18 -10.18 -11.44
N TYR A 113 0.85 -10.11 -10.62
CA TYR A 113 1.76 -11.21 -10.30
C TYR A 113 1.45 -11.73 -8.92
N ILE A 114 1.28 -13.06 -8.76
CA ILE A 114 1.04 -13.76 -7.49
C ILE A 114 2.17 -14.78 -7.30
N LEU A 115 2.81 -14.74 -6.13
CA LEU A 115 4.09 -15.42 -5.91
C LEU A 115 4.10 -16.16 -4.59
N GLY A 116 4.45 -17.44 -4.64
CA GLY A 116 4.59 -18.29 -3.46
C GLY A 116 3.31 -18.40 -2.64
N GLY A 117 3.43 -18.25 -1.34
CA GLY A 117 2.39 -18.49 -0.35
C GLY A 117 2.51 -19.87 0.27
N TYR A 118 1.58 -20.22 1.14
CA TYR A 118 1.44 -21.57 1.67
C TYR A 118 0.41 -22.34 0.85
N GLY A 119 0.70 -23.62 0.57
CA GLY A 119 -0.28 -24.58 0.06
C GLY A 119 -1.18 -25.12 1.16
N SER A 120 -2.11 -26.00 0.79
CA SER A 120 -3.01 -26.69 1.74
C SER A 120 -2.28 -27.55 2.76
N ASP A 121 -1.08 -28.02 2.44
CA ASP A 121 -0.18 -28.76 3.33
C ASP A 121 0.65 -27.86 4.26
N ARG A 122 0.39 -26.56 4.27
CA ARG A 122 1.10 -25.52 5.05
C ARG A 122 2.60 -25.44 4.75
N ARG A 123 2.99 -25.81 3.53
CA ARG A 123 4.37 -25.67 3.05
C ARG A 123 4.49 -24.43 2.16
N PRO A 124 5.61 -23.68 2.28
CA PRO A 124 5.91 -22.60 1.35
C PRO A 124 6.03 -23.12 -0.08
N LEU A 125 5.53 -22.37 -1.03
CA LEU A 125 5.45 -22.73 -2.45
C LEU A 125 6.49 -21.99 -3.29
N ARG A 126 6.82 -22.61 -4.45
CA ARG A 126 7.65 -21.99 -5.50
C ARG A 126 6.82 -21.48 -6.68
N THR A 127 5.50 -21.49 -6.58
CA THR A 127 4.60 -21.06 -7.64
C THR A 127 4.74 -19.58 -7.94
N ALA A 128 4.63 -19.22 -9.20
CA ALA A 128 4.59 -17.86 -9.68
C ALA A 128 3.59 -17.78 -10.83
N PHE A 129 2.57 -16.93 -10.68
CA PHE A 129 1.52 -16.74 -11.67
C PHE A 129 1.45 -15.28 -12.10
N VAL A 130 1.06 -15.04 -13.34
CA VAL A 130 0.72 -13.72 -13.86
C VAL A 130 -0.69 -13.76 -14.45
N LEU A 131 -1.52 -12.80 -14.06
CA LEU A 131 -2.78 -12.52 -14.73
C LEU A 131 -2.52 -11.59 -15.91
N GLU A 132 -2.86 -12.03 -17.12
CA GLU A 132 -2.84 -11.26 -18.36
C GLU A 132 -4.25 -11.27 -18.95
N GLY A 133 -4.88 -10.09 -19.00
CA GLY A 133 -6.30 -9.98 -19.36
C GLY A 133 -7.21 -10.67 -18.36
N ARG A 134 -7.67 -11.87 -18.68
CA ARG A 134 -8.53 -12.75 -17.84
C ARG A 134 -7.96 -14.15 -17.66
N SER A 135 -6.71 -14.38 -18.00
CA SER A 135 -6.12 -15.71 -17.93
C SER A 135 -4.88 -15.71 -17.04
N TRP A 136 -4.76 -16.76 -16.21
CA TRP A 136 -3.54 -17.01 -15.45
C TRP A 136 -2.54 -17.76 -16.32
N ARG A 137 -1.30 -17.31 -16.31
CA ARG A 137 -0.16 -17.98 -16.90
C ARG A 137 0.89 -18.26 -15.83
N GLU A 138 1.41 -19.47 -15.83
CA GLU A 138 2.52 -19.83 -14.96
C GLU A 138 3.82 -19.19 -15.46
N LEU A 139 4.61 -18.71 -14.54
CA LEU A 139 5.96 -18.18 -14.75
C LEU A 139 7.00 -19.22 -14.33
N ALA A 140 8.27 -18.98 -14.65
CA ALA A 140 9.36 -19.74 -14.07
C ALA A 140 9.24 -19.76 -12.53
N GLN A 141 9.33 -20.94 -11.95
CA GLN A 141 9.22 -21.14 -10.50
C GLN A 141 10.25 -20.31 -9.73
N LEU A 142 9.89 -19.91 -8.51
CA LEU A 142 10.80 -19.27 -7.58
C LEU A 142 12.05 -20.17 -7.36
N PRO A 143 13.27 -19.62 -7.35
CA PRO A 143 14.48 -20.37 -7.03
C PRO A 143 14.47 -21.01 -5.65
N GLU A 144 13.66 -20.47 -4.74
CA GLU A 144 13.42 -20.94 -3.37
C GLU A 144 11.97 -20.69 -3.03
N ALA A 145 11.32 -21.61 -2.29
CA ALA A 145 9.95 -21.39 -1.84
C ALA A 145 9.84 -20.18 -0.93
N ARG A 146 8.70 -19.50 -0.97
CA ARG A 146 8.42 -18.32 -0.11
C ARG A 146 6.96 -18.27 0.28
N ALA A 147 6.72 -18.02 1.56
CA ALA A 147 5.41 -17.63 2.09
C ALA A 147 5.55 -16.48 3.07
N ALA A 148 4.48 -15.75 3.32
CA ALA A 148 4.46 -14.56 4.19
C ALA A 148 5.54 -13.52 3.81
N ALA A 149 5.87 -13.46 2.52
CA ALA A 149 6.79 -12.52 1.90
C ALA A 149 6.03 -11.32 1.32
N ALA A 150 6.74 -10.28 0.94
CA ALA A 150 6.16 -9.14 0.27
C ALA A 150 6.80 -8.87 -1.09
N ALA A 151 6.04 -8.35 -2.06
CA ALA A 151 6.55 -8.06 -3.38
C ALA A 151 6.39 -6.59 -3.78
N ALA A 152 7.34 -6.09 -4.57
CA ALA A 152 7.25 -4.77 -5.19
C ALA A 152 7.96 -4.76 -6.54
N ILE A 153 7.50 -3.92 -7.47
CA ILE A 153 8.10 -3.80 -8.81
C ILE A 153 8.80 -2.45 -8.94
N SER A 154 10.06 -2.48 -9.37
CA SER A 154 10.85 -1.29 -9.64
C SER A 154 11.76 -1.53 -10.86
N GLY A 155 11.78 -0.59 -11.82
CA GLY A 155 12.67 -0.65 -12.99
C GLY A 155 12.53 -1.94 -13.82
N GLY A 156 11.31 -2.43 -14.04
CA GLY A 156 11.04 -3.67 -14.80
C GLY A 156 11.49 -4.95 -14.10
N ARG A 157 11.75 -4.89 -12.80
CA ARG A 157 12.09 -6.04 -11.95
C ARG A 157 11.10 -6.16 -10.81
N LEU A 158 10.66 -7.40 -10.56
CA LEU A 158 9.85 -7.76 -9.42
C LEU A 158 10.77 -8.28 -8.33
N TYR A 159 10.67 -7.70 -7.13
CA TYR A 159 11.43 -8.06 -5.94
C TYR A 159 10.52 -8.76 -4.95
N LEU A 160 10.91 -9.97 -4.52
CA LEU A 160 10.24 -10.74 -3.47
C LEU A 160 11.13 -10.72 -2.22
N LEU A 161 10.63 -10.15 -1.15
CA LEU A 161 11.38 -9.77 0.05
C LEU A 161 10.96 -10.56 1.28
N GLY A 162 11.92 -11.01 2.07
CA GLY A 162 11.67 -11.68 3.34
C GLY A 162 10.83 -12.95 3.20
N GLY A 163 10.00 -13.21 4.21
CA GLY A 163 9.16 -14.41 4.28
C GLY A 163 9.88 -15.63 4.83
N VAL A 164 9.20 -16.75 4.78
CA VAL A 164 9.64 -18.08 5.23
C VAL A 164 10.00 -18.94 4.00
N ASP A 165 11.12 -19.66 4.04
CA ASP A 165 11.57 -20.56 3.00
C ASP A 165 11.10 -22.01 3.22
N GLU A 166 11.49 -22.94 2.33
CA GLU A 166 11.13 -24.36 2.43
C GLU A 166 11.64 -25.07 3.69
N ARG A 167 12.66 -24.53 4.35
CA ARG A 167 13.20 -25.01 5.62
C ARG A 167 12.50 -24.41 6.84
N ARG A 168 11.46 -23.61 6.60
CA ARG A 168 10.73 -22.82 7.60
C ARG A 168 11.62 -21.77 8.31
N GLY A 169 12.74 -21.40 7.67
CA GLY A 169 13.61 -20.33 8.14
C GLY A 169 13.24 -18.99 7.51
N LEU A 170 13.63 -17.91 8.20
CA LEU A 170 13.46 -16.55 7.66
C LEU A 170 14.44 -16.33 6.50
N ALA A 171 13.91 -15.93 5.36
CA ALA A 171 14.69 -15.70 4.15
C ALA A 171 15.71 -14.55 4.30
N ARG A 172 16.95 -14.82 3.94
CA ARG A 172 18.08 -13.86 4.01
C ARG A 172 18.38 -13.17 2.69
N VAL A 173 17.89 -13.75 1.58
CA VAL A 173 18.04 -13.20 0.23
C VAL A 173 16.70 -12.74 -0.31
N ALA A 174 16.72 -11.71 -1.13
CA ALA A 174 15.58 -11.32 -1.95
C ALA A 174 15.68 -12.01 -3.31
N LEU A 175 14.55 -12.48 -3.84
CA LEU A 175 14.43 -13.02 -5.19
C LEU A 175 14.00 -11.93 -6.14
N VAL A 176 14.61 -11.86 -7.32
CA VAL A 176 14.35 -10.81 -8.29
C VAL A 176 14.04 -11.43 -9.65
N LEU A 177 12.83 -11.22 -10.15
CA LEU A 177 12.43 -11.59 -11.50
C LEU A 177 12.64 -10.41 -12.43
N ASN A 178 13.41 -10.63 -13.49
CA ASN A 178 13.46 -9.69 -14.60
C ASN A 178 12.20 -9.90 -15.47
N LEU A 179 11.30 -8.94 -15.47
CA LEU A 179 10.00 -9.06 -16.16
C LEU A 179 10.11 -9.07 -17.70
N ARG A 180 11.23 -8.63 -18.24
CA ARG A 180 11.48 -8.67 -19.69
C ARG A 180 11.99 -10.05 -20.16
N THR A 181 12.88 -10.69 -19.37
CA THR A 181 13.50 -11.95 -19.74
C THR A 181 12.87 -13.18 -19.10
N GLY A 182 12.05 -12.98 -18.05
CA GLY A 182 11.45 -14.07 -17.28
C GLY A 182 12.45 -14.82 -16.36
N THR A 183 13.66 -14.25 -16.14
CA THR A 183 14.72 -14.94 -15.39
C THR A 183 14.81 -14.45 -13.95
N TRP A 184 15.00 -15.41 -13.02
CA TRP A 184 15.22 -15.14 -11.61
C TRP A 184 16.70 -14.93 -11.27
N SER A 185 16.95 -14.08 -10.29
CA SER A 185 18.26 -13.88 -9.67
C SER A 185 18.10 -13.63 -8.17
N ARG A 186 19.21 -13.68 -7.42
CA ARG A 186 19.28 -13.42 -5.99
C ARG A 186 20.04 -12.12 -5.73
N VAL A 187 19.56 -11.33 -4.76
CA VAL A 187 20.25 -10.16 -4.23
C VAL A 187 20.20 -10.19 -2.70
N PRO A 188 21.04 -9.42 -2.00
CA PRO A 188 20.92 -9.30 -0.54
C PRO A 188 19.49 -8.97 -0.15
N GLY A 189 18.94 -9.65 0.87
CA GLY A 189 17.62 -9.36 1.44
C GLY A 189 17.67 -8.24 2.48
N PRO A 190 16.51 -7.75 2.93
CA PRO A 190 16.42 -6.92 4.13
C PRO A 190 16.76 -7.74 5.38
N SER A 191 16.79 -7.12 6.56
CA SER A 191 16.86 -7.88 7.83
C SER A 191 15.81 -8.98 7.82
N PRO A 192 16.18 -10.27 8.12
CA PRO A 192 15.29 -11.42 7.96
C PRO A 192 14.01 -11.30 8.79
N ARG A 193 12.86 -11.39 8.17
CA ARG A 193 11.54 -11.33 8.79
C ARG A 193 10.43 -11.74 7.81
N GLU A 194 9.31 -12.12 8.37
CA GLU A 194 8.09 -12.49 7.66
C GLU A 194 6.95 -11.50 7.94
N HIS A 195 5.79 -11.64 7.28
CA HIS A 195 4.60 -10.77 7.44
C HIS A 195 4.91 -9.27 7.32
N LEU A 196 5.94 -8.95 6.54
CA LEU A 196 6.33 -7.59 6.22
C LEU A 196 5.53 -7.07 5.01
N ALA A 197 5.53 -5.76 4.83
CA ALA A 197 5.04 -5.14 3.60
C ALA A 197 6.20 -4.67 2.71
N ALA A 198 5.92 -4.48 1.42
CA ALA A 198 6.84 -3.91 0.45
C ALA A 198 6.17 -2.82 -0.39
N ALA A 199 6.95 -1.84 -0.80
CA ALA A 199 6.54 -0.83 -1.76
C ALA A 199 7.74 -0.40 -2.62
N ALA A 200 7.47 0.16 -3.79
CA ALA A 200 8.51 0.73 -4.65
C ALA A 200 8.23 2.22 -4.88
N LEU A 201 9.26 3.05 -4.71
CA LEU A 201 9.15 4.49 -4.91
C LEU A 201 10.47 5.06 -5.40
N ARG A 202 10.42 5.87 -6.46
CA ARG A 202 11.58 6.59 -7.04
C ARG A 202 12.79 5.66 -7.29
N GLY A 203 12.53 4.49 -7.89
CA GLY A 203 13.57 3.51 -8.25
C GLY A 203 14.15 2.71 -7.08
N ARG A 204 13.64 2.87 -5.88
CA ARG A 204 14.01 2.10 -4.68
C ARG A 204 12.90 1.14 -4.29
N VAL A 205 13.28 0.06 -3.60
CA VAL A 205 12.35 -0.90 -3.00
C VAL A 205 12.44 -0.78 -1.49
N TYR A 206 11.31 -0.82 -0.82
CA TYR A 206 11.21 -0.62 0.64
C TYR A 206 10.63 -1.87 1.29
N ALA A 207 11.19 -2.26 2.44
CA ALA A 207 10.71 -3.32 3.32
C ALA A 207 10.23 -2.72 4.64
N ILE A 208 8.98 -2.98 5.03
CA ILE A 208 8.27 -2.26 6.08
C ILE A 208 7.69 -3.23 7.10
N GLY A 209 7.97 -3.02 8.39
CA GLY A 209 7.43 -3.84 9.47
C GLY A 209 7.85 -5.30 9.38
N GLY A 210 6.97 -6.21 9.76
CA GLY A 210 7.20 -7.64 9.80
C GLY A 210 7.54 -8.14 11.20
N ARG A 211 7.82 -9.44 11.32
CA ARG A 211 8.14 -10.11 12.59
C ARG A 211 9.18 -11.22 12.39
N SER A 212 9.84 -11.63 13.46
CA SER A 212 10.85 -12.70 13.41
C SER A 212 10.31 -14.08 13.82
N ALA A 213 9.14 -14.12 14.44
CA ALA A 213 8.44 -15.35 14.87
C ALA A 213 6.94 -15.04 15.06
N GLY A 214 6.38 -15.17 16.26
CA GLY A 214 4.99 -14.83 16.57
C GLY A 214 4.67 -13.33 16.57
N ILE A 215 3.40 -12.99 16.78
CA ILE A 215 2.89 -11.61 16.76
C ILE A 215 3.51 -10.69 17.80
N ASP A 216 4.08 -11.24 18.87
CA ASP A 216 4.83 -10.56 19.93
C ASP A 216 6.21 -10.08 19.47
N THR A 217 6.73 -10.64 18.37
CA THR A 217 8.05 -10.29 17.80
C THR A 217 7.97 -9.24 16.67
N ASN A 218 6.87 -8.54 16.57
CA ASN A 218 6.69 -7.48 15.59
C ASN A 218 7.80 -6.42 15.67
N THR A 219 8.22 -5.92 14.52
CA THR A 219 9.30 -4.95 14.43
C THR A 219 8.85 -3.61 13.85
N ARG A 220 9.58 -2.56 14.19
CA ARG A 220 9.49 -1.22 13.61
C ARG A 220 10.46 -1.04 12.44
N ALA A 221 11.03 -2.12 11.90
CA ALA A 221 12.05 -2.05 10.87
C ALA A 221 11.50 -1.39 9.59
N PHE A 222 12.29 -0.47 9.05
CA PHE A 222 12.04 0.18 7.78
C PHE A 222 13.37 0.33 7.04
N GLU A 223 13.44 -0.26 5.86
CA GLU A 223 14.68 -0.35 5.09
C GLU A 223 14.40 -0.06 3.62
N SER A 224 15.36 0.53 2.92
CA SER A 224 15.31 0.74 1.47
C SER A 224 16.45 0.05 0.76
N TYR A 225 16.15 -0.61 -0.35
CA TYR A 225 17.12 -1.19 -1.28
C TYR A 225 17.37 -0.24 -2.44
N ASP A 226 18.65 0.00 -2.74
CA ASP A 226 19.10 0.69 -3.93
C ASP A 226 19.56 -0.34 -4.97
N PRO A 227 18.78 -0.57 -6.06
CA PRO A 227 19.14 -1.56 -7.07
C PRO A 227 20.45 -1.26 -7.83
N ARG A 228 20.83 0.01 -7.93
CA ARG A 228 22.09 0.42 -8.61
C ARG A 228 23.30 0.09 -7.76
N ARG A 229 23.21 0.36 -6.43
CA ARG A 229 24.26 0.09 -5.46
C ARG A 229 24.20 -1.33 -4.88
N ARG A 230 23.11 -2.08 -5.13
CA ARG A 230 22.83 -3.42 -4.60
C ARG A 230 22.93 -3.48 -3.07
N ARG A 231 22.46 -2.42 -2.39
CA ARG A 231 22.63 -2.27 -0.94
C ARG A 231 21.33 -1.82 -0.26
N TRP A 232 21.09 -2.40 0.91
CA TRP A 232 20.07 -1.96 1.86
C TRP A 232 20.58 -0.84 2.76
N THR A 233 19.68 0.08 3.10
CA THR A 233 19.90 1.16 4.06
C THR A 233 18.76 1.14 5.07
N LYS A 234 19.08 1.10 6.36
CA LYS A 234 18.12 1.30 7.44
C LYS A 234 17.64 2.76 7.44
N LEU A 235 16.34 2.95 7.55
CA LEU A 235 15.71 4.26 7.58
C LEU A 235 15.12 4.54 8.97
N GLN A 236 14.49 5.71 9.14
CA GLN A 236 13.77 6.03 10.36
C GLN A 236 12.69 4.97 10.62
N ARG A 237 12.76 4.32 11.77
CA ARG A 237 11.84 3.23 12.14
C ARG A 237 10.38 3.68 12.14
N LEU A 238 9.48 2.76 11.87
CA LEU A 238 8.04 2.98 12.03
C LEU A 238 7.71 3.49 13.44
N PRO A 239 6.69 4.35 13.59
CA PRO A 239 6.24 4.81 14.91
C PRO A 239 5.71 3.67 15.80
N SER A 240 5.12 2.61 15.23
CA SER A 240 4.67 1.41 15.95
C SER A 240 5.13 0.13 15.26
N ALA A 241 5.45 -0.91 16.03
CA ALA A 241 5.76 -2.24 15.53
C ALA A 241 4.50 -2.90 14.93
N ARG A 242 4.66 -3.63 13.81
CA ARG A 242 3.54 -4.32 13.14
C ARG A 242 3.99 -5.45 12.23
N GLY A 243 3.27 -6.56 12.29
CA GLY A 243 3.30 -7.66 11.33
C GLY A 243 1.92 -7.86 10.71
N GLY A 244 1.80 -8.60 9.61
CA GLY A 244 0.55 -8.73 8.87
C GLY A 244 0.03 -7.40 8.30
N THR A 245 0.94 -6.44 8.10
CA THR A 245 0.67 -5.08 7.62
C THR A 245 0.76 -5.01 6.10
N GLY A 246 0.04 -4.07 5.49
CA GLY A 246 0.23 -3.74 4.09
C GLY A 246 0.88 -2.37 3.88
N ALA A 247 1.43 -2.14 2.69
CA ALA A 247 1.95 -0.84 2.30
C ALA A 247 1.82 -0.59 0.80
N ALA A 248 1.73 0.69 0.44
CA ALA A 248 1.71 1.12 -0.95
C ALA A 248 2.43 2.47 -1.12
N ALA A 249 2.96 2.70 -2.32
CA ALA A 249 3.49 4.01 -2.71
C ALA A 249 2.39 4.82 -3.41
N VAL A 250 2.08 5.99 -2.88
CA VAL A 250 1.04 6.89 -3.38
C VAL A 250 1.44 8.34 -3.15
N SER A 251 1.17 9.22 -4.12
CA SER A 251 1.47 10.67 -4.03
C SER A 251 2.90 10.97 -3.53
N GLY A 252 3.88 10.18 -3.97
CA GLY A 252 5.30 10.38 -3.60
C GLY A 252 5.68 9.97 -2.17
N ARG A 253 4.79 9.27 -1.45
CA ARG A 253 4.95 8.76 -0.08
C ARG A 253 4.84 7.24 -0.03
N ILE A 254 5.34 6.63 1.05
CA ILE A 254 5.07 5.22 1.41
C ILE A 254 4.05 5.22 2.52
N VAL A 255 2.89 4.61 2.30
CA VAL A 255 1.83 4.50 3.30
C VAL A 255 1.82 3.07 3.86
N SER A 256 1.88 2.93 5.20
CA SER A 256 1.76 1.65 5.93
C SER A 256 0.43 1.61 6.66
N VAL A 257 -0.32 0.52 6.49
CA VAL A 257 -1.70 0.37 6.96
C VAL A 257 -1.89 -0.97 7.65
N GLY A 258 -2.64 -0.97 8.74
CA GLY A 258 -3.10 -2.18 9.41
C GLY A 258 -1.98 -3.01 10.04
N GLY A 259 -2.28 -4.27 10.23
CA GLY A 259 -1.45 -5.25 10.90
C GLY A 259 -2.07 -5.75 12.20
N GLU A 260 -1.34 -6.60 12.90
CA GLU A 260 -1.75 -7.18 14.17
C GLU A 260 -0.64 -7.07 15.23
N GLN A 261 -1.03 -7.18 16.48
CA GLN A 261 -0.18 -7.22 17.67
C GLN A 261 -0.89 -8.01 18.74
N PRO A 262 -0.24 -8.43 19.85
CA PRO A 262 -0.91 -9.23 20.90
C PRO A 262 -2.20 -8.61 21.43
N ALA A 263 -2.30 -7.28 21.49
CA ALA A 263 -3.47 -6.56 21.97
C ALA A 263 -4.63 -6.44 20.95
N GLY A 264 -4.46 -6.94 19.72
CA GLY A 264 -5.48 -6.84 18.66
C GLY A 264 -4.94 -6.36 17.33
N THR A 265 -5.84 -5.97 16.43
CA THR A 265 -5.49 -5.40 15.13
C THR A 265 -5.16 -3.92 15.21
N ILE A 266 -4.34 -3.43 14.26
CA ILE A 266 -3.76 -2.09 14.28
C ILE A 266 -4.58 -1.15 13.41
N ALA A 267 -5.13 -0.09 14.01
CA ALA A 267 -5.85 0.97 13.28
C ALA A 267 -4.91 2.03 12.68
N SER A 268 -3.75 2.26 13.30
CA SER A 268 -2.88 3.38 12.94
C SER A 268 -2.32 3.27 11.52
N VAL A 269 -2.39 4.40 10.80
CA VAL A 269 -1.88 4.55 9.44
C VAL A 269 -0.78 5.61 9.44
N TYR A 270 0.32 5.31 8.77
CA TYR A 270 1.45 6.22 8.69
C TYR A 270 1.91 6.42 7.25
N ALA A 271 2.24 7.65 6.90
CA ALA A 271 2.88 8.02 5.64
C ALA A 271 4.33 8.45 5.88
N TYR A 272 5.26 7.82 5.19
CA TYR A 272 6.66 8.23 5.15
C TYR A 272 6.88 9.26 4.04
N GLU A 273 7.47 10.38 4.37
CA GLU A 273 7.88 11.44 3.45
C GLU A 273 9.39 11.35 3.16
N PRO A 274 9.80 10.83 1.99
CA PRO A 274 11.22 10.63 1.69
C PRO A 274 12.06 11.90 1.70
N SER A 275 11.48 13.05 1.33
CA SER A 275 12.16 14.35 1.34
C SER A 275 12.52 14.83 2.74
N ARG A 276 11.66 14.55 3.71
CA ARG A 276 11.83 14.89 5.13
C ARG A 276 12.43 13.76 5.94
N ARG A 277 12.43 12.53 5.41
CA ARG A 277 12.83 11.29 6.09
C ARG A 277 12.06 11.04 7.38
N THR A 278 10.77 11.42 7.44
CA THR A 278 9.92 11.32 8.63
C THR A 278 8.62 10.60 8.33
N TRP A 279 8.02 10.02 9.38
CA TRP A 279 6.68 9.46 9.36
C TRP A 279 5.67 10.48 9.87
N ARG A 280 4.54 10.62 9.16
CA ARG A 280 3.36 11.37 9.60
C ARG A 280 2.22 10.40 9.86
N ARG A 281 1.50 10.56 10.97
CA ARG A 281 0.25 9.82 11.21
C ARG A 281 -0.83 10.37 10.31
N LEU A 282 -1.57 9.47 9.69
CA LEU A 282 -2.79 9.75 8.95
C LEU A 282 -4.01 9.34 9.77
N LYS A 283 -5.21 9.56 9.23
CA LYS A 283 -6.44 9.11 9.85
C LYS A 283 -6.46 7.59 9.95
N ASP A 284 -6.81 7.09 11.13
CA ASP A 284 -6.83 5.66 11.43
C ASP A 284 -7.78 4.88 10.51
N LEU A 285 -7.42 3.63 10.22
CA LEU A 285 -8.23 2.69 9.46
C LEU A 285 -9.55 2.43 10.18
N PRO A 286 -10.73 2.69 9.57
CA PRO A 286 -12.02 2.57 10.26
C PRO A 286 -12.33 1.14 10.73
N SER A 287 -11.88 0.15 9.97
CA SER A 287 -12.00 -1.26 10.32
C SER A 287 -10.58 -1.85 10.42
N PRO A 288 -9.95 -1.86 11.62
CA PRO A 288 -8.59 -2.37 11.79
C PRO A 288 -8.50 -3.85 11.40
N ARG A 289 -7.48 -4.20 10.62
CA ARG A 289 -7.30 -5.56 10.07
C ARG A 289 -5.83 -5.89 9.84
N HIS A 290 -5.53 -7.20 9.88
CA HIS A 290 -4.26 -7.78 9.43
C HIS A 290 -4.47 -8.65 8.20
N GLY A 291 -3.40 -9.10 7.53
CA GLY A 291 -3.48 -9.99 6.38
C GLY A 291 -4.31 -9.40 5.23
N LEU A 292 -4.37 -8.08 5.15
CA LEU A 292 -5.16 -7.31 4.20
C LEU A 292 -4.36 -6.99 2.95
N GLY A 293 -5.01 -6.95 1.80
CA GLY A 293 -4.45 -6.36 0.59
C GLY A 293 -4.34 -4.83 0.73
N VAL A 294 -3.19 -4.26 0.37
CA VAL A 294 -3.00 -2.80 0.33
C VAL A 294 -2.44 -2.40 -1.03
N VAL A 295 -3.18 -1.58 -1.76
CA VAL A 295 -2.88 -1.20 -3.14
C VAL A 295 -3.09 0.29 -3.34
N ALA A 296 -2.19 0.94 -4.06
CA ALA A 296 -2.37 2.33 -4.49
C ALA A 296 -2.99 2.39 -5.88
N SER A 297 -3.98 3.26 -6.06
CA SER A 297 -4.51 3.66 -7.36
C SER A 297 -4.75 5.16 -7.37
N ARG A 298 -4.18 5.86 -8.36
CA ARG A 298 -4.19 7.33 -8.45
C ARG A 298 -3.63 7.96 -7.16
N ASP A 299 -4.42 8.78 -6.48
CA ASP A 299 -4.09 9.46 -5.23
C ASP A 299 -4.66 8.76 -3.98
N ARG A 300 -5.09 7.49 -4.11
CA ARG A 300 -5.71 6.73 -3.03
C ARG A 300 -4.94 5.46 -2.68
N VAL A 301 -4.94 5.13 -1.41
CA VAL A 301 -4.59 3.79 -0.92
C VAL A 301 -5.88 3.03 -0.62
N PHE A 302 -5.99 1.82 -1.15
CA PHE A 302 -7.10 0.88 -0.93
C PHE A 302 -6.66 -0.21 0.03
N THR A 303 -7.56 -0.63 0.92
CA THR A 303 -7.44 -1.78 1.80
C THR A 303 -8.55 -2.77 1.48
N LEU A 304 -8.22 -4.06 1.33
CA LEU A 304 -9.15 -5.08 0.83
C LEU A 304 -9.03 -6.35 1.67
N GLY A 305 -10.16 -6.87 2.14
CA GLY A 305 -10.17 -8.09 2.96
C GLY A 305 -9.40 -7.95 4.28
N GLY A 306 -8.87 -9.06 4.77
CA GLY A 306 -8.10 -9.14 6.01
C GLY A 306 -8.92 -9.60 7.22
N GLY A 307 -8.23 -9.92 8.32
CA GLY A 307 -8.83 -10.36 9.58
C GLY A 307 -9.06 -9.21 10.56
N PRO A 308 -10.28 -9.04 11.12
CA PRO A 308 -10.58 -8.00 12.09
C PRO A 308 -10.02 -8.26 13.49
N GLN A 309 -9.57 -9.49 13.77
CA GLN A 309 -8.90 -9.89 15.01
C GLN A 309 -7.66 -10.71 14.68
N PRO A 310 -6.65 -10.80 15.56
CA PRO A 310 -5.50 -11.67 15.35
C PRO A 310 -5.91 -13.13 15.11
N GLY A 311 -5.14 -13.85 14.29
CA GLY A 311 -5.41 -15.23 13.91
C GLY A 311 -6.37 -15.36 12.74
N LEU A 312 -7.05 -16.51 12.63
CA LEU A 312 -7.94 -16.83 11.51
C LEU A 312 -9.30 -16.15 11.66
N THR A 313 -9.38 -14.91 11.26
CA THR A 313 -10.63 -14.16 11.10
C THR A 313 -10.66 -13.54 9.72
N VAL A 314 -11.84 -13.36 9.14
CA VAL A 314 -12.01 -12.89 7.77
C VAL A 314 -12.93 -11.68 7.69
N SER A 315 -12.69 -10.82 6.71
CA SER A 315 -13.54 -9.68 6.40
C SER A 315 -13.62 -9.44 4.89
N GLY A 316 -14.77 -8.97 4.44
CA GLY A 316 -14.95 -8.45 3.09
C GLY A 316 -14.75 -6.94 2.98
N ALA A 317 -14.35 -6.25 4.04
CA ALA A 317 -14.26 -4.79 4.03
C ALA A 317 -13.30 -4.27 2.98
N VAL A 318 -13.75 -3.25 2.23
CA VAL A 318 -12.97 -2.52 1.24
C VAL A 318 -13.08 -1.03 1.56
N GLU A 319 -11.96 -0.40 1.80
CA GLU A 319 -11.90 0.99 2.19
C GLU A 319 -10.76 1.71 1.45
N SER A 320 -10.91 2.99 1.18
CA SER A 320 -9.82 3.79 0.60
C SER A 320 -9.63 5.12 1.32
N LEU A 321 -8.38 5.56 1.39
CA LEU A 321 -7.98 6.86 1.92
C LEU A 321 -7.32 7.67 0.81
N ARG A 322 -7.75 8.91 0.63
CA ARG A 322 -7.07 9.85 -0.27
C ARG A 322 -5.78 10.38 0.39
N ILE A 323 -4.71 10.39 -0.37
CA ILE A 323 -3.39 10.89 0.04
C ILE A 323 -3.04 12.04 -0.89
N PRO A 324 -3.20 13.28 -0.44
CA PRO A 324 -2.98 14.47 -1.26
C PRO A 324 -1.51 14.71 -1.63
#